data_fa26ca98ca5db5be910bfa02e8176e29
#
_entry.id   fa26ca98ca5db5be910bfa02e8176e29
#
_cell.length_a   1.000
_cell.length_b   1.000
_cell.length_c   1.000
_cell.angle_alpha   90.00
_cell.angle_beta   90.00
_cell.angle_gamma   90.00
#
_symmetry.space_group_name_H-M   'P 1'
#
loop_
_entity.id
_entity.type
_entity.pdbx_description
1 polymer ?
#
loop_
_entity_poly.entity_id
_entity_poly.type
_entity_poly.pdbx_seq_one_letter_code
_entity_poly.pdbx_strand_id
1 'polypeptide(L)'
;MSSSHATGDAAAAHCRTDQYACGAAAESLHEVADMAASPHPHAPPDGALRELGRQGRLGSGRVSRPPRYTAQAGLQRALFGAFWTSGQERMLTAEERTLLHQLRPSSPAAAQDCILFSDPNKDPDDVVSFVMAKQLEMLGLARVGHVVTTLGPQAVRAERAMLAKGVFGALGMPGVGVAIGRDYEIGARQADHGSFLSRGTPLCAEHAGVGQDSLAGMRQSLRDASGKVTLIAIAGMTDANALLLMEPGLVRQKVGRVVVMGGIARDKDDQGLVCPDDRAYNNHTDLAAARSFYRLAQQYGIPLRVVCKEAAYKAAVSPRFYDALAASGHPVGGYLRDIQKESLKTLWDRIGKREIGKLDERWFYSTFIARGGDATGFEQWHAQRPPFEQIWGQVERLNLYDPLTLLAALDAPSQMLFKPLGEHAPDKPPVEVIGAEEVTSPDAARTLMAALSKLALATEIGYGAR
;
A
#
# COMPACT_ATOMS: atom_id res chain seq x y z
N MET A 1 10.65 -63.78 -3.83
CA MET A 1 11.26 -62.98 -4.91
C MET A 1 10.20 -61.99 -5.35
N SER A 2 10.25 -60.77 -5.28
CA SER A 2 11.14 -59.70 -4.87
C SER A 2 10.28 -58.48 -4.59
N SER A 3 10.50 -57.90 -3.47
CA SER A 3 10.16 -56.58 -3.03
C SER A 3 10.80 -55.48 -3.88
N SER A 4 10.13 -54.35 -4.10
CA SER A 4 10.73 -52.99 -4.23
C SER A 4 9.62 -51.96 -4.00
N HIS A 5 9.52 -51.37 -2.87
CA HIS A 5 10.05 -50.07 -2.43
C HIS A 5 9.35 -48.88 -3.11
N ALA A 6 8.36 -48.34 -2.38
CA ALA A 6 7.95 -46.97 -2.45
C ALA A 6 8.52 -46.23 -1.23
N THR A 7 9.60 -45.52 -1.41
CA THR A 7 10.14 -44.51 -0.45
C THR A 7 10.48 -43.28 -1.27
N GLY A 8 9.77 -42.19 -1.03
CA GLY A 8 10.14 -40.94 -1.65
C GLY A 8 9.08 -39.85 -1.57
N ASP A 9 8.51 -39.57 -0.36
CA ASP A 9 7.71 -38.33 -0.20
C ASP A 9 7.68 -37.77 1.23
N ALA A 10 8.55 -38.25 2.09
CA ALA A 10 8.58 -37.77 3.49
C ALA A 10 9.64 -36.68 3.77
N ALA A 11 10.49 -36.35 2.80
CA ALA A 11 11.59 -35.38 3.00
C ALA A 11 11.24 -33.93 2.66
N ALA A 12 10.18 -33.69 1.92
CA ALA A 12 9.79 -32.33 1.51
C ALA A 12 8.96 -31.56 2.56
N ALA A 13 8.37 -32.27 3.54
CA ALA A 13 7.52 -31.66 4.55
C ALA A 13 8.28 -31.10 5.78
N HIS A 14 9.53 -31.50 5.98
CA HIS A 14 10.30 -31.10 7.18
C HIS A 14 11.12 -29.82 7.03
N CYS A 15 11.30 -29.30 5.83
CA CYS A 15 12.09 -28.07 5.58
C CYS A 15 11.26 -26.78 5.72
N ARG A 16 9.93 -26.86 5.86
CA ARG A 16 9.02 -25.70 5.91
C ARG A 16 8.77 -25.13 7.31
N THR A 17 9.13 -25.85 8.36
CA THR A 17 8.82 -25.46 9.76
C THR A 17 9.83 -24.50 10.36
N ASP A 18 11.07 -24.43 9.87
CA ASP A 18 12.11 -23.58 10.46
C ASP A 18 12.24 -22.21 9.80
N GLN A 19 11.72 -22.01 8.59
CA GLN A 19 11.79 -20.71 7.89
C GLN A 19 10.85 -19.65 8.49
N TYR A 20 9.77 -20.03 9.15
CA TYR A 20 8.85 -19.08 9.81
C TYR A 20 9.32 -18.67 11.22
N ALA A 21 10.28 -19.38 11.82
CA ALA A 21 10.79 -19.10 13.17
C ALA A 21 11.90 -18.02 13.19
N CYS A 22 12.52 -17.69 12.06
CA CYS A 22 13.62 -16.71 11.99
C CYS A 22 13.15 -15.27 11.80
N GLY A 23 11.83 -15.01 11.74
CA GLY A 23 11.24 -13.70 11.46
C GLY A 23 11.01 -12.78 12.66
N ALA A 24 11.49 -13.11 13.85
CA ALA A 24 11.24 -12.32 15.06
C ALA A 24 12.05 -11.00 15.15
N ALA A 25 12.92 -10.71 14.17
CA ALA A 25 13.87 -9.61 14.27
C ALA A 25 13.53 -8.35 13.45
N ALA A 26 12.44 -8.32 12.68
CA ALA A 26 12.10 -7.17 11.86
C ALA A 26 10.62 -6.79 12.00
N GLU A 27 10.26 -6.24 13.15
CA GLU A 27 8.99 -5.53 13.31
C GLU A 27 9.02 -4.28 12.41
N SER A 28 7.96 -4.04 11.64
CA SER A 28 7.86 -2.89 10.74
C SER A 28 7.73 -1.59 11.54
N LEU A 29 7.99 -0.44 10.90
CA LEU A 29 7.68 0.87 11.49
C LEU A 29 6.22 0.96 11.96
N HIS A 30 5.31 0.29 11.27
CA HIS A 30 3.90 0.14 11.68
C HIS A 30 3.74 -0.58 13.02
N GLU A 31 4.37 -1.74 13.21
CA GLU A 31 4.26 -2.50 14.46
C GLU A 31 4.81 -1.75 15.67
N VAL A 32 5.84 -0.93 15.44
CA VAL A 32 6.59 -0.24 16.47
C VAL A 32 5.85 0.95 17.06
N ALA A 33 5.21 1.76 16.22
CA ALA A 33 4.58 3.01 16.67
C ALA A 33 3.38 2.79 17.57
N ASP A 34 2.67 1.68 17.38
CA ASP A 34 1.44 1.41 18.11
C ASP A 34 1.63 0.71 19.46
N MET A 35 2.78 0.08 19.71
CA MET A 35 3.04 -0.57 21.00
C MET A 35 3.29 0.40 22.16
N ALA A 36 3.39 1.69 21.91
CA ALA A 36 3.79 2.70 22.89
C ALA A 36 2.74 3.79 23.17
N ALA A 37 1.50 3.65 22.72
CA ALA A 37 0.41 4.54 23.11
C ALA A 37 -0.05 4.22 24.53
N SER A 38 0.58 4.84 25.54
CA SER A 38 0.06 4.94 26.90
C SER A 38 -1.05 5.99 26.93
N PRO A 39 -2.13 5.80 27.72
CA PRO A 39 -3.22 6.75 27.78
C PRO A 39 -2.80 8.01 28.52
N HIS A 40 -2.79 9.15 27.86
CA HIS A 40 -2.80 10.44 28.54
C HIS A 40 -4.24 10.82 28.88
N PRO A 41 -4.53 11.17 30.15
CA PRO A 41 -5.84 11.63 30.55
C PRO A 41 -5.93 13.15 30.32
N HIS A 42 -6.71 13.60 29.37
CA HIS A 42 -7.43 14.88 29.41
C HIS A 42 -8.26 15.06 28.14
N ALA A 43 -9.55 14.76 28.29
CA ALA A 43 -10.57 15.21 27.34
C ALA A 43 -10.86 16.69 27.59
N PRO A 44 -10.97 17.54 26.58
CA PRO A 44 -11.59 18.87 26.74
C PRO A 44 -13.12 18.74 26.86
N PRO A 45 -13.80 19.68 27.53
CA PRO A 45 -15.20 19.56 27.88
C PRO A 45 -16.12 19.68 26.66
N ASP A 46 -17.14 18.83 26.62
CA ASP A 46 -18.30 18.90 25.73
C ASP A 46 -18.96 20.28 25.79
N GLY A 47 -18.99 21.02 24.72
CA GLY A 47 -19.74 22.26 24.69
C GLY A 47 -19.62 23.17 23.48
N ALA A 48 -19.50 22.66 22.24
CA ALA A 48 -19.50 23.56 21.07
C ALA A 48 -20.00 22.96 19.76
N LEU A 49 -20.87 21.95 19.74
CA LEU A 49 -21.45 21.38 18.49
C LEU A 49 -22.96 21.17 18.61
N ARG A 50 -23.68 22.21 19.07
CA ARG A 50 -25.15 22.27 18.94
C ARG A 50 -25.54 23.63 18.41
N GLU A 51 -25.31 23.89 17.15
CA GLU A 51 -26.07 24.90 16.36
C GLU A 51 -25.51 24.93 14.94
N LEU A 52 -25.95 24.05 14.08
CA LEU A 52 -25.95 24.22 12.61
C LEU A 52 -26.69 23.04 11.94
N GLY A 53 -27.91 22.86 12.38
CA GLY A 53 -28.82 21.88 11.80
C GLY A 53 -30.19 22.49 11.51
N ARG A 54 -30.31 23.31 10.47
CA ARG A 54 -31.55 23.58 9.74
C ARG A 54 -31.30 24.64 8.68
N GLN A 55 -31.12 24.20 7.43
CA GLN A 55 -31.72 24.82 6.24
C GLN A 55 -30.98 24.34 4.99
N GLY A 56 -31.71 23.89 4.00
CA GLY A 56 -31.20 23.75 2.64
C GLY A 56 -31.50 22.42 1.95
N ARG A 57 -32.76 22.20 1.54
CA ARG A 57 -33.02 21.32 0.40
C ARG A 57 -32.36 21.95 -0.83
N LEU A 58 -31.29 21.37 -1.32
CA LEU A 58 -30.70 21.75 -2.60
C LEU A 58 -30.92 20.61 -3.60
N GLY A 59 -31.38 21.05 -4.78
CA GLY A 59 -31.83 20.25 -5.87
C GLY A 59 -30.77 19.28 -6.44
N SER A 60 -31.26 18.23 -7.07
CA SER A 60 -30.51 17.25 -7.85
C SER A 60 -29.84 17.90 -9.07
N GLY A 61 -28.69 18.53 -8.83
CA GLY A 61 -27.80 18.95 -9.91
C GLY A 61 -27.12 17.71 -10.51
N ARG A 62 -27.37 17.46 -11.80
CA ARG A 62 -26.58 16.52 -12.60
C ARG A 62 -25.12 16.92 -12.46
N VAL A 63 -24.33 16.11 -11.75
CA VAL A 63 -22.87 16.21 -11.74
C VAL A 63 -22.43 15.89 -13.17
N SER A 64 -21.99 16.92 -13.90
CA SER A 64 -21.34 16.77 -15.19
C SER A 64 -20.09 15.92 -15.01
N ARG A 65 -19.99 14.81 -15.75
CA ARG A 65 -18.82 13.95 -15.80
C ARG A 65 -17.58 14.81 -16.08
N PRO A 66 -16.53 14.76 -15.26
CA PRO A 66 -15.26 15.40 -15.60
C PRO A 66 -14.71 14.78 -16.89
N PRO A 67 -14.04 15.55 -17.75
CA PRO A 67 -13.45 15.05 -18.99
C PRO A 67 -12.46 13.92 -18.65
N ARG A 68 -12.63 12.79 -19.31
CA ARG A 68 -11.83 11.59 -19.09
C ARG A 68 -10.37 11.88 -19.46
N TYR A 69 -9.47 11.78 -18.50
CA TYR A 69 -8.00 11.83 -18.70
C TYR A 69 -7.52 10.83 -19.77
N THR A 70 -8.28 9.76 -19.98
CA THR A 70 -8.08 8.73 -21.01
C THR A 70 -8.03 9.27 -22.44
N ALA A 71 -8.66 10.40 -22.74
CA ALA A 71 -8.63 10.98 -24.09
C ALA A 71 -7.24 11.57 -24.41
N GLN A 72 -6.60 12.17 -23.42
CA GLN A 72 -5.28 12.80 -23.60
C GLN A 72 -4.15 11.74 -23.64
N ALA A 73 -4.23 10.70 -22.82
CA ALA A 73 -3.31 9.56 -22.88
C ALA A 73 -3.46 8.76 -24.20
N GLY A 74 -4.69 8.62 -24.70
CA GLY A 74 -4.97 8.00 -25.98
C GLY A 74 -4.44 8.83 -27.17
N LEU A 75 -4.54 10.16 -27.08
CA LEU A 75 -4.04 11.07 -28.12
C LEU A 75 -2.50 11.09 -28.15
N GLN A 76 -1.84 11.08 -27.00
CA GLN A 76 -0.38 10.96 -26.92
C GLN A 76 0.12 9.61 -27.43
N ARG A 77 -0.60 8.50 -27.16
CA ARG A 77 -0.29 7.19 -27.76
C ARG A 77 -0.38 7.19 -29.28
N ALA A 78 -1.40 7.83 -29.82
CA ALA A 78 -1.62 7.87 -31.28
C ALA A 78 -0.62 8.79 -32.00
N LEU A 79 -0.13 9.85 -31.36
CA LEU A 79 0.73 10.83 -31.98
C LEU A 79 2.23 10.52 -31.89
N PHE A 80 2.68 9.80 -30.86
CA PHE A 80 4.12 9.67 -30.60
C PHE A 80 4.66 8.25 -30.50
N GLY A 81 3.83 7.23 -30.48
CA GLY A 81 4.31 5.81 -30.35
C GLY A 81 5.17 5.51 -29.11
N ALA A 82 5.45 6.55 -28.29
CA ALA A 82 6.25 6.51 -27.09
C ALA A 82 5.37 6.71 -25.83
N PHE A 83 5.63 5.95 -24.75
CA PHE A 83 4.90 6.07 -23.50
C PHE A 83 5.42 7.19 -22.59
N TRP A 84 6.50 7.84 -22.99
CA TRP A 84 7.14 8.96 -22.29
C TRP A 84 7.80 9.90 -23.30
N THR A 85 8.00 11.13 -22.87
CA THR A 85 8.69 12.14 -23.66
C THR A 85 10.20 11.84 -23.74
N SER A 86 10.90 12.42 -24.72
CA SER A 86 12.36 12.32 -24.79
C SER A 86 13.05 12.88 -23.53
N GLY A 87 12.41 13.81 -22.81
CA GLY A 87 12.88 14.31 -21.52
C GLY A 87 12.79 13.24 -20.42
N GLN A 88 11.65 12.58 -20.32
CA GLN A 88 11.42 11.48 -19.36
C GLN A 88 12.33 10.28 -19.65
N GLU A 89 12.57 9.97 -20.92
CA GLU A 89 13.48 8.89 -21.31
C GLU A 89 14.92 9.10 -20.80
N ARG A 90 15.41 10.32 -20.82
CA ARG A 90 16.75 10.67 -20.30
C ARG A 90 16.86 10.52 -18.76
N MET A 91 15.76 10.54 -18.05
CA MET A 91 15.73 10.34 -16.58
C MET A 91 15.86 8.87 -16.19
N LEU A 92 15.63 7.95 -17.11
CA LEU A 92 15.63 6.52 -16.87
C LEU A 92 16.99 5.90 -17.20
N THR A 93 17.41 4.95 -16.38
CA THR A 93 18.54 4.05 -16.72
C THR A 93 18.16 3.10 -17.86
N ALA A 94 19.13 2.41 -18.43
CA ALA A 94 18.87 1.39 -19.47
C ALA A 94 18.01 0.25 -18.91
N GLU A 95 18.26 -0.17 -17.66
CA GLU A 95 17.51 -1.21 -16.98
C GLU A 95 16.06 -0.80 -16.73
N GLU A 96 15.84 0.42 -16.18
CA GLU A 96 14.50 0.98 -15.97
C GLU A 96 13.69 1.01 -17.27
N ARG A 97 14.29 1.44 -18.38
CA ARG A 97 13.64 1.42 -19.70
C ARG A 97 13.27 0.00 -20.13
N THR A 98 14.18 -0.95 -19.97
CA THR A 98 13.94 -2.35 -20.34
C THR A 98 12.75 -2.93 -19.58
N LEU A 99 12.70 -2.77 -18.27
CA LEU A 99 11.60 -3.26 -17.41
C LEU A 99 10.27 -2.60 -17.77
N LEU A 100 10.25 -1.29 -17.97
CA LEU A 100 9.04 -0.58 -18.39
C LEU A 100 8.55 -1.00 -19.77
N HIS A 101 9.45 -1.36 -20.70
CA HIS A 101 9.07 -1.91 -21.99
C HIS A 101 8.45 -3.31 -21.88
N GLN A 102 8.94 -4.13 -20.96
CA GLN A 102 8.38 -5.47 -20.71
C GLN A 102 6.97 -5.42 -20.11
N LEU A 103 6.63 -4.33 -19.41
CA LEU A 103 5.28 -4.13 -18.88
C LEU A 103 4.24 -3.76 -19.95
N ARG A 104 4.66 -3.50 -21.18
CA ARG A 104 3.72 -3.12 -22.24
C ARG A 104 2.70 -4.22 -22.50
N PRO A 105 1.39 -3.92 -22.47
CA PRO A 105 0.40 -4.89 -22.90
C PRO A 105 0.67 -5.27 -24.38
N SER A 106 0.70 -6.54 -24.67
CA SER A 106 0.88 -7.06 -26.04
C SER A 106 -0.30 -6.69 -26.95
N SER A 107 -1.43 -6.31 -26.38
CA SER A 107 -2.64 -5.83 -27.07
C SER A 107 -3.24 -4.66 -26.30
N PRO A 108 -4.10 -3.82 -26.89
CA PRO A 108 -4.80 -2.75 -26.20
C PRO A 108 -5.89 -3.32 -25.27
N ALA A 109 -5.48 -4.08 -24.26
CA ALA A 109 -6.36 -4.48 -23.17
C ALA A 109 -6.85 -3.24 -22.41
N ALA A 110 -8.07 -3.27 -21.89
CA ALA A 110 -8.53 -2.24 -21.00
C ALA A 110 -7.68 -2.24 -19.71
N ALA A 111 -7.34 -1.04 -19.23
CA ALA A 111 -6.66 -0.91 -17.93
C ALA A 111 -7.48 -1.60 -16.83
N GLN A 112 -6.80 -2.26 -15.91
CA GLN A 112 -7.43 -2.95 -14.78
C GLN A 112 -7.99 -1.92 -13.81
N ASP A 113 -9.32 -1.91 -13.59
CA ASP A 113 -9.97 -1.02 -12.63
C ASP A 113 -9.66 -1.45 -11.20
N CYS A 114 -9.30 -0.50 -10.33
CA CYS A 114 -8.90 -0.75 -8.96
C CYS A 114 -9.64 0.16 -7.97
N ILE A 115 -9.93 -0.39 -6.78
CA ILE A 115 -10.31 0.35 -5.58
C ILE A 115 -9.24 0.08 -4.53
N LEU A 116 -8.68 1.14 -3.93
CA LEU A 116 -7.67 1.05 -2.87
C LEU A 116 -8.29 1.32 -1.49
N PHE A 117 -7.85 0.54 -0.50
CA PHE A 117 -8.07 0.81 0.93
C PHE A 117 -6.70 1.14 1.54
N SER A 118 -6.55 2.33 2.11
CA SER A 118 -5.27 2.97 2.37
C SER A 118 -5.31 3.79 3.65
N ASP A 119 -4.17 3.97 4.33
CA ASP A 119 -4.07 4.77 5.55
C ASP A 119 -2.86 5.72 5.55
N PRO A 120 -2.72 6.57 4.50
CA PRO A 120 -1.55 7.41 4.28
C PRO A 120 -1.25 8.28 5.49
N ASN A 121 0.00 8.19 6.00
CA ASN A 121 0.40 8.90 7.21
C ASN A 121 1.94 8.98 7.34
N LYS A 122 2.46 8.57 8.51
CA LYS A 122 3.89 8.61 8.86
C LYS A 122 4.75 7.70 7.99
N ASP A 123 4.20 6.57 7.56
CA ASP A 123 4.84 5.70 6.59
C ASP A 123 4.38 6.14 5.20
N PRO A 124 5.29 6.55 4.32
CA PRO A 124 4.92 7.19 3.07
C PRO A 124 4.59 6.22 1.93
N ASP A 125 4.62 4.90 2.16
CA ASP A 125 4.47 3.90 1.10
C ASP A 125 3.07 3.85 0.49
N ASP A 126 1.99 4.18 1.22
CA ASP A 126 0.69 4.49 0.64
C ASP A 126 0.81 5.56 -0.46
N VAL A 127 1.46 6.68 -0.14
CA VAL A 127 1.60 7.80 -1.08
C VAL A 127 2.53 7.44 -2.24
N VAL A 128 3.54 6.60 -2.02
CA VAL A 128 4.34 6.01 -3.12
C VAL A 128 3.44 5.18 -4.05
N SER A 129 2.49 4.42 -3.49
CA SER A 129 1.51 3.66 -4.29
C SER A 129 0.64 4.58 -5.15
N PHE A 130 0.21 5.75 -4.62
CA PHE A 130 -0.55 6.74 -5.38
C PHE A 130 0.29 7.35 -6.51
N VAL A 131 1.56 7.64 -6.25
CA VAL A 131 2.50 8.12 -7.27
C VAL A 131 2.66 7.08 -8.38
N MET A 132 2.89 5.81 -8.03
CA MET A 132 3.02 4.74 -9.02
C MET A 132 1.72 4.52 -9.80
N ALA A 133 0.56 4.66 -9.16
CA ALA A 133 -0.75 4.52 -9.82
C ALA A 133 -0.91 5.48 -11.00
N LYS A 134 -0.40 6.73 -10.90
CA LYS A 134 -0.37 7.67 -12.03
C LYS A 134 0.35 7.08 -13.24
N GLN A 135 1.56 6.59 -13.04
CA GLN A 135 2.35 6.07 -14.17
C GLN A 135 1.76 4.76 -14.72
N LEU A 136 1.21 3.90 -13.86
CA LEU A 136 0.52 2.67 -14.26
C LEU A 136 -0.73 2.98 -15.09
N GLU A 137 -1.47 4.05 -14.76
CA GLU A 137 -2.61 4.52 -15.57
C GLU A 137 -2.14 5.05 -16.94
N MET A 138 -1.08 5.84 -16.96
CA MET A 138 -0.49 6.33 -18.22
C MET A 138 0.00 5.19 -19.13
N LEU A 139 0.54 4.12 -18.55
CA LEU A 139 0.91 2.90 -19.28
C LEU A 139 -0.31 2.07 -19.70
N GLY A 140 -1.51 2.38 -19.19
CA GLY A 140 -2.76 1.65 -19.44
C GLY A 140 -2.81 0.29 -18.78
N LEU A 141 -2.10 0.10 -17.68
CA LEU A 141 -2.06 -1.14 -16.91
C LEU A 141 -3.12 -1.16 -15.81
N ALA A 142 -3.31 -0.02 -15.13
CA ALA A 142 -4.26 0.11 -14.04
C ALA A 142 -4.99 1.44 -14.10
N ARG A 143 -6.17 1.49 -13.50
CA ARG A 143 -6.92 2.71 -13.23
C ARG A 143 -7.45 2.66 -11.80
N VAL A 144 -6.93 3.53 -10.93
CA VAL A 144 -7.46 3.70 -9.59
C VAL A 144 -8.69 4.61 -9.68
N GLY A 145 -9.88 4.02 -9.57
CA GLY A 145 -11.14 4.77 -9.64
C GLY A 145 -11.55 5.36 -8.30
N HIS A 146 -11.19 4.70 -7.21
CA HIS A 146 -11.61 5.10 -5.86
C HIS A 146 -10.60 4.70 -4.81
N VAL A 147 -10.45 5.55 -3.77
CA VAL A 147 -9.64 5.28 -2.58
C VAL A 147 -10.52 5.48 -1.34
N VAL A 148 -10.44 4.57 -0.40
CA VAL A 148 -11.08 4.69 0.92
C VAL A 148 -9.99 4.76 1.97
N THR A 149 -10.02 5.81 2.80
CA THR A 149 -9.06 5.96 3.89
C THR A 149 -9.60 5.35 5.17
N THR A 150 -8.82 4.48 5.78
CA THR A 150 -9.20 3.70 6.96
C THR A 150 -8.23 3.97 8.13
N LEU A 151 -8.45 3.30 9.25
CA LEU A 151 -7.64 3.33 10.46
C LEU A 151 -7.64 4.69 11.21
N GLY A 152 -7.86 4.60 12.51
CA GLY A 152 -7.88 5.75 13.42
C GLY A 152 -9.25 6.40 13.60
N PRO A 153 -9.35 7.41 14.49
CA PRO A 153 -10.55 8.21 14.70
C PRO A 153 -11.04 8.87 13.40
N GLN A 154 -12.32 9.23 13.34
CA GLN A 154 -12.91 9.86 12.16
C GLN A 154 -12.12 11.09 11.68
N ALA A 155 -11.66 11.94 12.60
CA ALA A 155 -10.85 13.11 12.24
C ALA A 155 -9.55 12.72 11.52
N VAL A 156 -8.86 11.69 12.01
CA VAL A 156 -7.63 11.17 11.37
C VAL A 156 -7.92 10.60 10.00
N ARG A 157 -8.99 9.81 9.83
CA ARG A 157 -9.38 9.28 8.51
C ARG A 157 -9.75 10.39 7.53
N ALA A 158 -10.39 11.48 8.03
CA ALA A 158 -10.71 12.65 7.22
C ALA A 158 -9.43 13.37 6.75
N GLU A 159 -8.46 13.58 7.62
CA GLU A 159 -7.16 14.17 7.25
C GLU A 159 -6.41 13.30 6.23
N ARG A 160 -6.40 11.97 6.41
CA ARG A 160 -5.87 11.02 5.44
C ARG A 160 -6.56 11.13 4.08
N ALA A 161 -7.89 11.30 4.07
CA ALA A 161 -8.65 11.46 2.84
C ALA A 161 -8.33 12.79 2.15
N MET A 162 -8.20 13.88 2.90
CA MET A 162 -7.77 15.17 2.35
C MET A 162 -6.36 15.10 1.77
N LEU A 163 -5.43 14.43 2.47
CA LEU A 163 -4.07 14.20 1.97
C LEU A 163 -4.09 13.36 0.68
N ALA A 164 -4.76 12.22 0.67
CA ALA A 164 -4.87 11.38 -0.52
C ALA A 164 -5.46 12.14 -1.70
N LYS A 165 -6.57 12.88 -1.49
CA LYS A 165 -7.22 13.68 -2.53
C LYS A 165 -6.32 14.77 -3.07
N GLY A 166 -5.60 15.46 -2.20
CA GLY A 166 -4.66 16.50 -2.58
C GLY A 166 -3.44 15.96 -3.34
N VAL A 167 -2.90 14.81 -2.90
CA VAL A 167 -1.83 14.12 -3.64
C VAL A 167 -2.28 13.74 -5.05
N PHE A 168 -3.47 13.12 -5.22
CA PHE A 168 -3.99 12.83 -6.56
C PHE A 168 -4.21 14.11 -7.40
N GLY A 169 -4.65 15.19 -6.75
CA GLY A 169 -4.74 16.51 -7.42
C GLY A 169 -3.39 17.01 -7.92
N ALA A 170 -2.37 16.98 -7.06
CA ALA A 170 -1.00 17.37 -7.39
C ALA A 170 -0.37 16.48 -8.48
N LEU A 171 -0.74 15.20 -8.50
CA LEU A 171 -0.33 14.27 -9.55
C LEU A 171 -1.08 14.44 -10.88
N GLY A 172 -2.03 15.37 -10.97
CA GLY A 172 -2.86 15.57 -12.17
C GLY A 172 -3.95 14.52 -12.36
N MET A 173 -4.36 13.84 -11.29
CA MET A 173 -5.43 12.82 -11.26
C MET A 173 -6.66 13.27 -10.44
N PRO A 174 -7.23 14.48 -10.67
CA PRO A 174 -8.32 15.00 -9.82
C PRO A 174 -9.61 14.16 -9.90
N GLY A 175 -9.71 13.30 -10.91
CA GLY A 175 -10.87 12.42 -11.12
C GLY A 175 -10.92 11.20 -10.19
N VAL A 176 -9.85 10.90 -9.44
CA VAL A 176 -9.87 9.81 -8.46
C VAL A 176 -10.83 10.16 -7.32
N GLY A 177 -11.82 9.28 -7.08
CA GLY A 177 -12.72 9.39 -5.95
C GLY A 177 -11.95 9.07 -4.65
N VAL A 178 -12.13 9.90 -3.62
CA VAL A 178 -11.58 9.60 -2.29
C VAL A 178 -12.68 9.75 -1.26
N ALA A 179 -12.83 8.78 -0.36
CA ALA A 179 -13.83 8.82 0.69
C ALA A 179 -13.23 8.50 2.07
N ILE A 180 -13.82 9.11 3.09
CA ILE A 180 -13.52 8.82 4.49
C ILE A 180 -14.12 7.46 4.83
N GLY A 181 -13.32 6.54 5.34
CA GLY A 181 -13.75 5.22 5.77
C GLY A 181 -14.67 5.27 6.97
N ARG A 182 -15.34 4.15 7.19
CA ARG A 182 -16.35 3.95 8.25
C ARG A 182 -15.71 3.89 9.63
N ASP A 183 -16.51 4.13 10.64
CA ASP A 183 -16.11 3.89 12.02
C ASP A 183 -15.92 2.37 12.27
N TYR A 184 -14.97 2.06 13.14
CA TYR A 184 -14.71 0.70 13.58
C TYR A 184 -15.75 0.22 14.57
N GLU A 185 -15.85 -1.10 14.71
CA GLU A 185 -16.51 -1.69 15.87
C GLU A 185 -15.72 -1.41 17.16
N ILE A 186 -16.43 -1.45 18.29
CA ILE A 186 -15.83 -1.27 19.61
C ILE A 186 -14.74 -2.34 19.82
N GLY A 187 -13.53 -1.91 20.14
CA GLY A 187 -12.37 -2.79 20.36
C GLY A 187 -11.36 -2.86 19.21
N ALA A 188 -11.64 -2.27 18.05
CA ALA A 188 -10.62 -2.11 17.02
C ALA A 188 -9.56 -1.08 17.45
N ARG A 189 -8.31 -1.32 17.04
CA ARG A 189 -7.19 -0.47 17.43
C ARG A 189 -7.29 0.91 16.79
N GLN A 190 -7.22 1.94 17.61
CA GLN A 190 -7.18 3.33 17.15
C GLN A 190 -5.74 3.82 17.19
N ALA A 191 -5.11 3.95 16.03
CA ALA A 191 -3.78 4.55 15.92
C ALA A 191 -3.92 6.07 15.73
N ASP A 192 -3.37 6.84 16.66
CA ASP A 192 -3.27 8.29 16.53
C ASP A 192 -1.89 8.67 15.96
N HIS A 193 -1.88 9.18 14.76
CA HIS A 193 -0.68 9.64 14.07
C HIS A 193 -0.82 11.08 13.58
N GLY A 194 -1.70 11.88 14.18
CA GLY A 194 -2.00 13.23 13.73
C GLY A 194 -0.79 14.15 13.59
N SER A 195 0.24 13.96 14.42
CA SER A 195 1.48 14.74 14.33
C SER A 195 2.22 14.58 12.98
N PHE A 196 2.14 13.41 12.36
CA PHE A 196 2.73 13.18 11.04
C PHE A 196 1.84 13.71 9.92
N LEU A 197 0.51 13.67 10.07
CA LEU A 197 -0.43 14.19 9.08
C LEU A 197 -0.25 15.69 8.85
N SER A 198 0.10 16.45 9.88
CA SER A 198 0.38 17.89 9.76
C SER A 198 1.48 18.21 8.73
N ARG A 199 2.41 17.30 8.48
CA ARG A 199 3.43 17.45 7.43
C ARG A 199 2.85 17.40 6.02
N GLY A 200 1.74 16.70 5.84
CA GLY A 200 1.00 16.62 4.58
C GLY A 200 0.08 17.81 4.33
N THR A 201 -0.16 18.69 5.31
CA THR A 201 -1.10 19.81 5.19
C THR A 201 -0.94 20.65 3.91
N PRO A 202 0.27 20.98 3.44
CA PRO A 202 0.42 21.74 2.18
C PRO A 202 -0.08 21.01 0.93
N LEU A 203 -0.24 19.68 1.01
CA LEU A 203 -0.75 18.86 -0.09
C LEU A 203 -2.24 18.56 0.06
N CYS A 204 -2.83 18.75 1.24
CA CYS A 204 -4.22 18.36 1.51
C CYS A 204 -5.20 19.13 0.63
N ALA A 205 -6.19 18.42 0.09
CA ALA A 205 -7.38 19.02 -0.50
C ALA A 205 -8.30 19.58 0.60
N GLU A 206 -9.27 20.41 0.19
CA GLU A 206 -10.34 20.83 1.08
C GLU A 206 -11.23 19.66 1.49
N HIS A 207 -11.77 19.67 2.70
CA HIS A 207 -12.66 18.65 3.22
C HIS A 207 -13.89 18.39 2.34
N ALA A 208 -14.44 19.43 1.72
CA ALA A 208 -15.54 19.33 0.77
C ALA A 208 -15.21 18.50 -0.50
N GLY A 209 -13.92 18.30 -0.78
CA GLY A 209 -13.45 17.49 -1.91
C GLY A 209 -13.44 15.98 -1.66
N VAL A 210 -13.75 15.52 -0.44
CA VAL A 210 -13.74 14.11 -0.07
C VAL A 210 -15.14 13.59 0.26
N GLY A 211 -15.41 12.34 -0.13
CA GLY A 211 -16.70 11.67 0.13
C GLY A 211 -16.86 11.32 1.61
N GLN A 212 -18.09 11.50 2.12
CA GLN A 212 -18.42 11.18 3.53
C GLN A 212 -18.99 9.76 3.68
N ASP A 213 -19.38 9.10 2.58
CA ASP A 213 -19.91 7.75 2.55
C ASP A 213 -19.03 6.89 1.65
N SER A 214 -18.12 6.13 2.28
CA SER A 214 -17.20 5.24 1.59
C SER A 214 -17.93 4.14 0.82
N LEU A 215 -19.04 3.61 1.37
CA LEU A 215 -19.80 2.55 0.74
C LEU A 215 -20.52 3.02 -0.54
N ALA A 216 -21.10 4.22 -0.51
CA ALA A 216 -21.70 4.83 -1.70
C ALA A 216 -20.67 5.06 -2.81
N GLY A 217 -19.48 5.56 -2.45
CA GLY A 217 -18.36 5.75 -3.38
C GLY A 217 -17.89 4.45 -4.03
N MET A 218 -17.70 3.41 -3.22
CA MET A 218 -17.32 2.07 -3.70
C MET A 218 -18.37 1.45 -4.62
N ARG A 219 -19.65 1.52 -4.23
CA ARG A 219 -20.78 1.07 -5.07
C ARG A 219 -20.79 1.73 -6.44
N GLN A 220 -20.60 3.05 -6.44
CA GLN A 220 -20.58 3.81 -7.69
C GLN A 220 -19.40 3.41 -8.56
N SER A 221 -18.21 3.27 -7.97
CA SER A 221 -17.00 2.85 -8.67
C SER A 221 -17.16 1.45 -9.29
N LEU A 222 -17.76 0.49 -8.55
CA LEU A 222 -18.06 -0.84 -9.08
C LEU A 222 -19.07 -0.81 -10.24
N ARG A 223 -20.12 0.02 -10.16
CA ARG A 223 -21.14 0.15 -11.23
C ARG A 223 -20.56 0.78 -12.49
N ASP A 224 -19.69 1.79 -12.33
CA ASP A 224 -19.09 2.54 -13.44
C ASP A 224 -17.98 1.76 -14.15
N ALA A 225 -17.42 0.75 -13.49
CA ALA A 225 -16.41 -0.10 -14.09
C ALA A 225 -16.95 -0.88 -15.28
N SER A 226 -16.25 -0.82 -16.41
CA SER A 226 -16.62 -1.54 -17.62
C SER A 226 -16.38 -3.06 -17.53
N GLY A 227 -15.48 -3.48 -16.64
CA GLY A 227 -15.08 -4.88 -16.43
C GLY A 227 -15.08 -5.27 -14.96
N LYS A 228 -14.26 -6.26 -14.65
CA LYS A 228 -13.99 -6.67 -13.28
C LYS A 228 -13.06 -5.65 -12.60
N VAL A 229 -13.27 -5.46 -11.31
CA VAL A 229 -12.49 -4.53 -10.45
C VAL A 229 -11.62 -5.36 -9.52
N THR A 230 -10.39 -4.91 -9.30
CA THR A 230 -9.51 -5.44 -8.26
C THR A 230 -9.64 -4.58 -7.01
N LEU A 231 -9.93 -5.21 -5.88
CA LEU A 231 -9.87 -4.59 -4.56
C LEU A 231 -8.45 -4.76 -4.02
N ILE A 232 -7.82 -3.67 -3.61
CA ILE A 232 -6.44 -3.67 -3.10
C ILE A 232 -6.45 -3.07 -1.70
N ALA A 233 -6.25 -3.91 -0.68
CA ALA A 233 -6.20 -3.49 0.71
C ALA A 233 -4.72 -3.37 1.14
N ILE A 234 -4.24 -2.14 1.23
CA ILE A 234 -2.91 -1.80 1.75
C ILE A 234 -2.97 -1.24 3.17
N ALA A 235 -4.14 -1.32 3.80
CA ALA A 235 -4.44 -0.91 5.17
C ALA A 235 -5.43 -1.89 5.82
N GLY A 236 -6.00 -1.53 6.97
CA GLY A 236 -7.04 -2.31 7.65
C GLY A 236 -8.28 -2.57 6.78
N MET A 237 -8.97 -3.67 7.00
CA MET A 237 -9.99 -4.22 6.08
C MET A 237 -11.42 -3.85 6.44
N THR A 238 -11.65 -2.90 7.36
CA THR A 238 -12.99 -2.51 7.85
C THR A 238 -13.95 -2.17 6.70
N ASP A 239 -13.53 -1.27 5.81
CA ASP A 239 -14.37 -0.81 4.70
C ASP A 239 -14.48 -1.86 3.58
N ALA A 240 -13.40 -2.57 3.29
CA ALA A 240 -13.39 -3.67 2.32
C ALA A 240 -14.35 -4.79 2.75
N ASN A 241 -14.33 -5.17 4.03
CA ASN A 241 -15.24 -6.15 4.61
C ASN A 241 -16.70 -5.66 4.56
N ALA A 242 -16.94 -4.38 4.90
CA ALA A 242 -18.27 -3.80 4.83
C ALA A 242 -18.85 -3.86 3.40
N LEU A 243 -18.04 -3.64 2.37
CA LEU A 243 -18.45 -3.78 0.97
C LEU A 243 -18.90 -5.22 0.66
N LEU A 244 -18.13 -6.22 1.07
CA LEU A 244 -18.46 -7.63 0.85
C LEU A 244 -19.74 -8.04 1.58
N LEU A 245 -19.92 -7.59 2.81
CA LEU A 245 -21.11 -7.89 3.63
C LEU A 245 -22.37 -7.22 3.10
N MET A 246 -22.28 -5.94 2.71
CA MET A 246 -23.45 -5.13 2.40
C MET A 246 -23.86 -5.21 0.93
N GLU A 247 -22.94 -5.59 0.03
CA GLU A 247 -23.16 -5.63 -1.42
C GLU A 247 -22.77 -6.98 -2.06
N PRO A 248 -23.16 -8.14 -1.49
CA PRO A 248 -22.66 -9.44 -1.93
C PRO A 248 -22.98 -9.73 -3.41
N GLY A 249 -24.12 -9.27 -3.92
CA GLY A 249 -24.52 -9.44 -5.32
C GLY A 249 -23.62 -8.63 -6.27
N LEU A 250 -23.41 -7.35 -5.97
CA LEU A 250 -22.57 -6.46 -6.76
C LEU A 250 -21.09 -6.90 -6.72
N VAL A 251 -20.63 -7.31 -5.54
CA VAL A 251 -19.25 -7.81 -5.35
C VAL A 251 -19.01 -9.06 -6.21
N ARG A 252 -19.86 -10.08 -6.14
CA ARG A 252 -19.72 -11.30 -6.98
C ARG A 252 -19.75 -10.98 -8.47
N GLN A 253 -20.57 -10.00 -8.86
CA GLN A 253 -20.70 -9.59 -10.26
C GLN A 253 -19.49 -8.80 -10.74
N LYS A 254 -18.92 -7.89 -9.92
CA LYS A 254 -17.97 -6.87 -10.36
C LYS A 254 -16.56 -7.07 -9.86
N VAL A 255 -16.34 -7.74 -8.72
CA VAL A 255 -14.99 -7.96 -8.20
C VAL A 255 -14.37 -9.19 -8.87
N GLY A 256 -13.21 -9.00 -9.46
CA GLY A 256 -12.45 -10.05 -10.14
C GLY A 256 -11.34 -10.65 -9.28
N ARG A 257 -10.79 -9.88 -8.35
CA ARG A 257 -9.69 -10.27 -7.47
C ARG A 257 -9.66 -9.37 -6.25
N VAL A 258 -9.15 -9.91 -5.16
CA VAL A 258 -8.79 -9.18 -3.95
C VAL A 258 -7.31 -9.38 -3.69
N VAL A 259 -6.60 -8.30 -3.40
CA VAL A 259 -5.18 -8.34 -3.04
C VAL A 259 -4.97 -7.59 -1.73
N VAL A 260 -4.22 -8.17 -0.81
CA VAL A 260 -4.09 -7.68 0.56
C VAL A 260 -2.61 -7.59 0.93
N MET A 261 -2.18 -6.46 1.48
CA MET A 261 -0.96 -6.38 2.29
C MET A 261 -1.29 -6.90 3.68
N GLY A 262 -0.75 -8.09 4.06
CA GLY A 262 -1.10 -8.73 5.32
C GLY A 262 -0.28 -9.99 5.57
N GLY A 263 -0.95 -11.05 5.94
CA GLY A 263 -0.35 -12.37 6.18
C GLY A 263 -1.43 -13.42 6.34
N ILE A 264 -1.04 -14.69 6.24
CA ILE A 264 -1.90 -15.83 6.48
C ILE A 264 -1.51 -16.55 7.77
N ALA A 265 -2.50 -17.01 8.52
CA ALA A 265 -2.29 -17.90 9.66
C ALA A 265 -1.83 -19.28 9.17
N ARG A 266 -1.10 -19.99 10.04
CA ARG A 266 -0.68 -21.37 9.78
C ARG A 266 -1.88 -22.30 9.65
N ASP A 267 -2.87 -22.11 10.53
CA ASP A 267 -4.03 -22.98 10.63
C ASP A 267 -5.19 -22.41 9.82
N LYS A 268 -5.93 -23.29 9.17
CA LYS A 268 -7.19 -22.98 8.49
C LYS A 268 -8.34 -23.05 9.50
N ASP A 269 -9.47 -22.40 9.15
CA ASP A 269 -10.68 -22.52 9.97
C ASP A 269 -11.33 -23.93 9.86
N ASP A 270 -12.42 -24.12 10.58
CA ASP A 270 -13.22 -25.35 10.61
C ASP A 270 -13.85 -25.71 9.24
N GLN A 271 -13.92 -24.77 8.30
CA GLN A 271 -14.34 -24.97 6.93
C GLN A 271 -13.18 -25.18 5.95
N GLY A 272 -11.95 -25.26 6.47
CA GLY A 272 -10.72 -25.38 5.67
C GLY A 272 -10.32 -24.12 4.92
N LEU A 273 -10.89 -22.96 5.29
CA LEU A 273 -10.56 -21.68 4.66
C LEU A 273 -9.28 -21.11 5.28
N VAL A 274 -8.50 -20.40 4.44
CA VAL A 274 -7.31 -19.68 4.87
C VAL A 274 -7.71 -18.50 5.74
N CYS A 275 -7.08 -18.38 6.93
CA CYS A 275 -7.30 -17.30 7.88
C CYS A 275 -6.20 -16.22 7.78
N PRO A 276 -6.50 -14.96 8.13
CA PRO A 276 -5.47 -13.94 8.26
C PRO A 276 -4.56 -14.22 9.46
N ASP A 277 -3.25 -13.92 9.31
CA ASP A 277 -2.31 -13.87 10.45
C ASP A 277 -2.67 -12.66 11.33
N ASP A 278 -2.97 -12.91 12.60
CA ASP A 278 -3.35 -11.88 13.57
C ASP A 278 -2.17 -10.99 14.01
N ARG A 279 -0.94 -11.39 13.70
CA ARG A 279 0.27 -10.61 13.96
C ARG A 279 0.60 -9.63 12.84
N ALA A 280 0.04 -9.82 11.63
CA ALA A 280 0.21 -8.87 10.54
C ALA A 280 -0.54 -7.57 10.86
N TYR A 281 0.16 -6.43 10.77
CA TYR A 281 -0.36 -5.13 11.21
C TYR A 281 -1.75 -4.81 10.65
N ASN A 282 -1.92 -4.83 9.33
CA ASN A 282 -3.18 -4.49 8.68
C ASN A 282 -4.34 -5.43 9.07
N ASN A 283 -4.03 -6.72 9.32
CA ASN A 283 -5.01 -7.67 9.84
C ASN A 283 -5.38 -7.35 11.29
N HIS A 284 -4.37 -6.95 12.10
CA HIS A 284 -4.53 -6.71 13.53
C HIS A 284 -5.33 -5.43 13.83
N THR A 285 -5.27 -4.42 12.96
CA THR A 285 -5.98 -3.13 13.16
C THR A 285 -7.48 -3.31 13.31
N ASP A 286 -8.07 -4.29 12.60
CA ASP A 286 -9.46 -4.73 12.75
C ASP A 286 -9.54 -6.23 12.43
N LEU A 287 -9.15 -7.04 13.40
CA LEU A 287 -9.02 -8.49 13.19
C LEU A 287 -10.38 -9.16 12.86
N ALA A 288 -11.47 -8.64 13.41
CA ALA A 288 -12.81 -9.16 13.13
C ALA A 288 -13.18 -8.93 11.65
N ALA A 289 -12.92 -7.72 11.15
CA ALA A 289 -13.13 -7.40 9.74
C ALA A 289 -12.18 -8.21 8.83
N ALA A 290 -10.91 -8.36 9.20
CA ALA A 290 -9.95 -9.14 8.43
C ALA A 290 -10.37 -10.62 8.31
N ARG A 291 -10.77 -11.27 9.41
CA ARG A 291 -11.26 -12.65 9.41
C ARG A 291 -12.53 -12.81 8.55
N SER A 292 -13.46 -11.89 8.69
CA SER A 292 -14.68 -11.88 7.88
C SER A 292 -14.37 -11.67 6.40
N PHE A 293 -13.49 -10.74 6.07
CA PHE A 293 -13.10 -10.40 4.70
C PHE A 293 -12.44 -11.58 3.98
N TYR A 294 -11.44 -12.23 4.60
CA TYR A 294 -10.78 -13.41 4.04
C TYR A 294 -11.78 -14.54 3.80
N ARG A 295 -12.64 -14.82 4.78
CA ARG A 295 -13.68 -15.84 4.67
C ARG A 295 -14.66 -15.53 3.54
N LEU A 296 -15.19 -14.31 3.48
CA LEU A 296 -16.17 -13.92 2.47
C LEU A 296 -15.60 -13.94 1.06
N ALA A 297 -14.36 -13.47 0.85
CA ALA A 297 -13.71 -13.55 -0.45
C ALA A 297 -13.65 -15.00 -0.95
N GLN A 298 -13.19 -15.93 -0.10
CA GLN A 298 -13.15 -17.35 -0.43
C GLN A 298 -14.53 -17.97 -0.63
N GLN A 299 -15.52 -17.65 0.23
CA GLN A 299 -16.89 -18.14 0.09
C GLN A 299 -17.56 -17.61 -1.18
N TYR A 300 -17.26 -16.40 -1.61
CA TYR A 300 -17.80 -15.83 -2.85
C TYR A 300 -17.06 -16.34 -4.11
N GLY A 301 -16.02 -17.14 -3.94
CA GLY A 301 -15.21 -17.63 -5.05
C GLY A 301 -14.37 -16.54 -5.72
N ILE A 302 -14.03 -15.49 -4.98
CA ILE A 302 -13.19 -14.39 -5.47
C ILE A 302 -11.72 -14.77 -5.19
N PRO A 303 -10.84 -14.79 -6.20
CA PRO A 303 -9.43 -15.01 -6.01
C PRO A 303 -8.84 -14.03 -4.99
N LEU A 304 -8.20 -14.55 -3.94
CA LEU A 304 -7.54 -13.79 -2.89
C LEU A 304 -6.03 -13.95 -3.02
N ARG A 305 -5.32 -12.84 -3.08
CA ARG A 305 -3.84 -12.80 -3.04
C ARG A 305 -3.39 -12.05 -1.80
N VAL A 306 -2.46 -12.63 -1.05
CA VAL A 306 -1.91 -12.05 0.16
C VAL A 306 -0.42 -11.82 -0.04
N VAL A 307 0.00 -10.56 0.12
CA VAL A 307 1.41 -10.15 0.08
C VAL A 307 1.89 -10.01 1.53
N CYS A 308 2.86 -10.82 1.92
CA CYS A 308 3.40 -10.84 3.27
C CYS A 308 4.53 -9.80 3.41
N LYS A 309 4.82 -9.37 4.65
CA LYS A 309 5.88 -8.41 4.95
C LYS A 309 7.26 -8.84 4.44
N GLU A 310 7.51 -10.15 4.43
CA GLU A 310 8.76 -10.74 3.96
C GLU A 310 9.04 -10.44 2.47
N ALA A 311 7.99 -10.29 1.67
CA ALA A 311 8.13 -9.87 0.28
C ALA A 311 8.72 -8.46 0.18
N ALA A 312 8.24 -7.52 1.01
CA ALA A 312 8.77 -6.16 1.06
C ALA A 312 10.22 -6.12 1.59
N TYR A 313 10.54 -6.97 2.56
CA TYR A 313 11.91 -7.10 3.05
C TYR A 313 12.88 -7.53 1.95
N LYS A 314 12.45 -8.43 1.08
CA LYS A 314 13.24 -8.91 -0.06
C LYS A 314 13.47 -7.81 -1.09
N ALA A 315 12.50 -6.92 -1.30
CA ALA A 315 12.53 -5.83 -2.26
C ALA A 315 12.79 -4.44 -1.63
N ALA A 316 13.35 -4.39 -0.41
CA ALA A 316 13.61 -3.14 0.32
C ALA A 316 14.49 -2.18 -0.49
N VAL A 317 14.21 -0.88 -0.39
CA VAL A 317 14.96 0.21 -1.04
C VAL A 317 15.85 0.93 -0.04
N SER A 318 16.79 1.74 -0.54
CA SER A 318 17.58 2.64 0.31
C SER A 318 17.01 4.07 0.32
N PRO A 319 17.44 4.97 1.20
CA PRO A 319 17.06 6.39 1.18
C PRO A 319 17.26 7.09 -0.16
N ARG A 320 18.18 6.61 -1.00
CA ARG A 320 18.40 7.14 -2.36
C ARG A 320 17.14 7.11 -3.22
N PHE A 321 16.24 6.16 -2.95
CA PHE A 321 14.92 6.13 -3.59
C PHE A 321 14.17 7.44 -3.31
N TYR A 322 14.00 7.81 -2.05
CA TYR A 322 13.28 9.01 -1.64
C TYR A 322 14.02 10.30 -2.04
N ASP A 323 15.36 10.30 -1.95
CA ASP A 323 16.16 11.43 -2.40
C ASP A 323 15.98 11.70 -3.90
N ALA A 324 15.90 10.64 -4.70
CA ALA A 324 15.64 10.75 -6.14
C ALA A 324 14.23 11.31 -6.42
N LEU A 325 13.21 10.91 -5.63
CA LEU A 325 11.87 11.47 -5.76
C LEU A 325 11.83 12.96 -5.40
N ALA A 326 12.51 13.37 -4.35
CA ALA A 326 12.63 14.78 -3.96
C ALA A 326 13.40 15.61 -5.00
N ALA A 327 14.43 15.04 -5.61
CA ALA A 327 15.22 15.70 -6.65
C ALA A 327 14.41 16.00 -7.93
N SER A 328 13.22 15.41 -8.10
CA SER A 328 12.30 15.76 -9.19
C SER A 328 11.80 17.19 -9.11
N GLY A 329 11.86 17.85 -7.94
CA GLY A 329 11.26 19.16 -7.67
C GLY A 329 9.73 19.12 -7.52
N HIS A 330 9.10 17.96 -7.68
CA HIS A 330 7.65 17.82 -7.47
C HIS A 330 7.31 17.87 -5.98
N PRO A 331 6.26 18.62 -5.55
CA PRO A 331 5.92 18.76 -4.12
C PRO A 331 5.70 17.42 -3.40
N VAL A 332 5.07 16.45 -4.06
CA VAL A 332 4.86 15.10 -3.51
C VAL A 332 6.19 14.38 -3.27
N GLY A 333 7.18 14.54 -4.15
CA GLY A 333 8.50 13.94 -3.98
C GLY A 333 9.25 14.50 -2.77
N GLY A 334 9.18 15.81 -2.55
CA GLY A 334 9.71 16.46 -1.34
C GLY A 334 9.04 15.95 -0.07
N TYR A 335 7.72 15.90 -0.07
CA TYR A 335 6.94 15.35 1.05
C TYR A 335 7.34 13.91 1.38
N LEU A 336 7.43 13.03 0.40
CA LEU A 336 7.77 11.61 0.60
C LEU A 336 9.12 11.43 1.30
N ARG A 337 10.16 12.16 0.87
CA ARG A 337 11.46 12.12 1.52
C ARG A 337 11.41 12.65 2.95
N ASP A 338 10.77 13.79 3.15
CA ASP A 338 10.79 14.48 4.43
C ASP A 338 10.00 13.69 5.49
N ILE A 339 8.85 13.11 5.13
CA ILE A 339 8.06 12.29 6.06
C ILE A 339 8.78 10.97 6.39
N GLN A 340 9.40 10.30 5.42
CA GLN A 340 10.18 9.07 5.69
C GLN A 340 11.35 9.34 6.62
N LYS A 341 12.07 10.43 6.38
CA LYS A 341 13.19 10.83 7.22
C LYS A 341 12.74 11.14 8.65
N GLU A 342 11.63 11.87 8.80
CA GLU A 342 11.07 12.20 10.12
C GLU A 342 10.52 10.98 10.85
N SER A 343 9.84 10.08 10.15
CA SER A 343 9.35 8.82 10.71
C SER A 343 10.50 7.99 11.28
N LEU A 344 11.57 7.80 10.51
CA LEU A 344 12.74 7.06 10.95
C LEU A 344 13.48 7.75 12.10
N LYS A 345 13.58 9.09 12.04
CA LYS A 345 14.17 9.89 13.13
C LYS A 345 13.37 9.75 14.43
N THR A 346 12.05 9.85 14.34
CA THR A 346 11.18 9.68 15.50
C THR A 346 11.31 8.29 16.12
N LEU A 347 11.41 7.25 15.29
CA LEU A 347 11.67 5.90 15.76
C LEU A 347 13.02 5.81 16.48
N TRP A 348 14.08 6.34 15.89
CA TRP A 348 15.41 6.37 16.49
C TRP A 348 15.42 7.09 17.83
N ASP A 349 14.83 8.29 17.91
CA ASP A 349 14.74 9.08 19.12
C ASP A 349 13.98 8.35 20.25
N ARG A 350 12.88 7.65 19.91
CA ARG A 350 12.07 6.89 20.87
C ARG A 350 12.79 5.64 21.38
N ILE A 351 13.54 4.96 20.53
CA ILE A 351 14.42 3.84 20.93
C ILE A 351 15.47 4.33 21.91
N GLY A 352 16.17 5.44 21.61
CA GLY A 352 17.18 6.02 22.49
C GLY A 352 16.63 6.45 23.85
N LYS A 353 15.37 6.89 23.90
CA LYS A 353 14.67 7.22 25.15
C LYS A 353 14.06 5.99 25.85
N ARG A 354 14.16 4.79 25.28
CA ARG A 354 13.53 3.55 25.75
C ARG A 354 12.02 3.64 25.91
N GLU A 355 11.37 4.43 25.07
CA GLU A 355 9.92 4.58 25.03
C GLU A 355 9.23 3.36 24.37
N ILE A 356 9.98 2.50 23.70
CA ILE A 356 9.48 1.34 22.97
C ILE A 356 10.14 0.08 23.55
N GLY A 357 9.51 -0.53 24.54
CA GLY A 357 10.11 -1.48 25.47
C GLY A 357 10.72 -2.77 24.89
N LYS A 358 10.48 -3.09 23.62
CA LYS A 358 11.03 -4.30 22.96
C LYS A 358 12.08 -3.98 21.90
N LEU A 359 12.28 -2.71 21.58
CA LEU A 359 13.17 -2.27 20.52
C LEU A 359 14.34 -1.53 21.12
N ASP A 360 15.52 -1.88 20.67
CA ASP A 360 16.78 -1.25 21.07
C ASP A 360 17.57 -0.77 19.85
N GLU A 361 18.68 -0.11 20.10
CA GLU A 361 19.57 0.41 19.06
C GLU A 361 20.20 -0.70 18.22
N ARG A 362 20.40 -1.91 18.80
CA ARG A 362 20.89 -3.09 18.06
C ARG A 362 19.86 -3.59 17.07
N TRP A 363 18.58 -3.63 17.48
CA TRP A 363 17.48 -3.94 16.58
C TRP A 363 17.40 -2.90 15.44
N PHE A 364 17.52 -1.61 15.75
CA PHE A 364 17.49 -0.56 14.71
C PHE A 364 18.63 -0.76 13.71
N TYR A 365 19.84 -1.00 14.21
CA TYR A 365 21.01 -1.27 13.36
C TYR A 365 20.79 -2.47 12.44
N SER A 366 20.38 -3.61 12.98
CA SER A 366 20.15 -4.83 12.20
C SER A 366 19.03 -4.69 11.19
N THR A 367 18.00 -3.86 11.48
CA THR A 367 16.82 -3.67 10.62
C THR A 367 17.11 -2.71 9.48
N PHE A 368 17.79 -1.59 9.75
CA PHE A 368 17.89 -0.50 8.79
C PHE A 368 19.30 -0.28 8.22
N ILE A 369 20.35 -0.59 8.99
CA ILE A 369 21.75 -0.26 8.64
C ILE A 369 22.48 -1.48 8.11
N ALA A 370 22.39 -2.61 8.81
CA ALA A 370 23.17 -3.80 8.50
C ALA A 370 22.68 -4.48 7.22
N ARG A 371 23.60 -4.77 6.31
CA ARG A 371 23.30 -5.56 5.11
C ARG A 371 22.89 -6.97 5.52
N GLY A 372 21.77 -7.44 5.01
CA GLY A 372 21.27 -8.77 5.31
C GLY A 372 20.81 -9.00 6.76
N GLY A 373 20.70 -7.93 7.57
CA GLY A 373 20.28 -8.03 8.97
C GLY A 373 21.39 -8.50 9.93
N ASP A 374 22.65 -8.58 9.49
CA ASP A 374 23.80 -8.96 10.32
C ASP A 374 24.19 -7.83 11.27
N ALA A 375 24.13 -8.07 12.56
CA ALA A 375 24.48 -7.09 13.61
C ALA A 375 25.96 -7.14 14.08
N THR A 376 26.85 -7.83 13.37
CA THR A 376 28.26 -7.98 13.79
C THR A 376 29.01 -6.65 13.91
N GLY A 377 28.69 -5.65 13.09
CA GLY A 377 29.26 -4.32 13.15
C GLY A 377 28.65 -3.37 14.17
N PHE A 378 27.63 -3.81 14.93
CA PHE A 378 26.86 -2.94 15.81
C PHE A 378 27.70 -2.21 16.85
N GLU A 379 28.57 -2.91 17.58
CA GLU A 379 29.34 -2.32 18.68
C GLU A 379 30.26 -1.19 18.19
N GLN A 380 30.91 -1.38 17.04
CA GLN A 380 31.76 -0.36 16.42
C GLN A 380 30.92 0.84 15.94
N TRP A 381 29.77 0.59 15.31
CA TRP A 381 28.85 1.62 14.84
C TRP A 381 28.26 2.41 16.02
N HIS A 382 27.79 1.71 17.05
CA HIS A 382 27.18 2.29 18.23
C HIS A 382 28.17 3.15 19.03
N ALA A 383 29.44 2.72 19.14
CA ALA A 383 30.49 3.48 19.83
C ALA A 383 30.72 4.86 19.20
N GLN A 384 30.46 5.03 17.92
CA GLN A 384 30.62 6.29 17.21
C GLN A 384 29.45 7.27 17.50
N ARG A 385 28.31 6.78 18.00
CA ARG A 385 27.07 7.56 18.26
C ARG A 385 26.75 8.56 17.14
N PRO A 386 26.56 8.11 15.90
CA PRO A 386 26.35 9.01 14.77
C PRO A 386 25.07 9.84 14.98
N PRO A 387 25.10 11.15 14.64
CA PRO A 387 23.88 11.94 14.61
C PRO A 387 22.93 11.41 13.52
N PHE A 388 21.62 11.66 13.66
CA PHE A 388 20.61 11.08 12.77
C PHE A 388 20.85 11.40 11.29
N GLU A 389 21.39 12.57 10.97
CA GLU A 389 21.75 12.97 9.61
C GLU A 389 22.79 12.03 8.96
N GLN A 390 23.73 11.50 9.76
CA GLN A 390 24.66 10.48 9.29
C GLN A 390 24.01 9.10 9.24
N ILE A 391 23.10 8.80 10.17
CA ILE A 391 22.32 7.55 10.17
C ILE A 391 21.50 7.46 8.88
N TRP A 392 20.84 8.53 8.46
CA TRP A 392 20.06 8.55 7.20
C TRP A 392 20.90 8.10 6.00
N GLY A 393 22.12 8.59 5.88
CA GLY A 393 23.04 8.19 4.81
C GLY A 393 23.56 6.75 4.89
N GLN A 394 23.43 6.10 6.04
CA GLN A 394 23.86 4.71 6.29
C GLN A 394 22.72 3.70 6.18
N VAL A 395 21.48 4.16 6.11
CA VAL A 395 20.31 3.27 5.96
C VAL A 395 20.42 2.54 4.62
N GLU A 396 20.32 1.23 4.67
CA GLU A 396 20.34 0.34 3.50
C GLU A 396 18.95 -0.19 3.14
N ARG A 397 18.00 -0.19 4.10
CA ARG A 397 16.74 -0.88 3.95
C ARG A 397 15.58 -0.06 4.46
N LEU A 398 14.68 0.29 3.54
CA LEU A 398 13.35 0.86 3.79
C LEU A 398 12.34 0.00 3.03
N ASN A 399 11.32 -0.47 3.72
CA ASN A 399 10.37 -1.41 3.13
C ASN A 399 9.22 -0.65 2.47
N LEU A 400 8.89 -1.05 1.25
CA LEU A 400 7.77 -0.53 0.47
C LEU A 400 6.70 -1.62 0.36
N TYR A 401 5.88 -1.77 1.41
CA TYR A 401 4.86 -2.81 1.50
C TYR A 401 3.74 -2.59 0.47
N ASP A 402 3.21 -1.39 0.45
CA ASP A 402 2.05 -1.01 -0.34
C ASP A 402 2.35 -0.90 -1.83
N PRO A 403 3.48 -0.28 -2.25
CA PRO A 403 3.88 -0.28 -3.65
C PRO A 403 4.09 -1.69 -4.21
N LEU A 404 4.68 -2.58 -3.41
CA LEU A 404 4.88 -3.96 -3.83
C LEU A 404 3.54 -4.71 -3.96
N THR A 405 2.60 -4.45 -3.04
CA THR A 405 1.24 -5.00 -3.09
C THR A 405 0.47 -4.47 -4.31
N LEU A 406 0.63 -3.20 -4.65
CA LEU A 406 0.06 -2.63 -5.88
C LEU A 406 0.62 -3.34 -7.14
N LEU A 407 1.93 -3.60 -7.22
CA LEU A 407 2.51 -4.37 -8.33
C LEU A 407 2.00 -5.80 -8.37
N ALA A 408 1.87 -6.45 -7.21
CA ALA A 408 1.32 -7.79 -7.11
C ALA A 408 -0.16 -7.89 -7.52
N ALA A 409 -0.91 -6.78 -7.45
CA ALA A 409 -2.31 -6.73 -7.83
C ALA A 409 -2.55 -6.70 -9.35
N LEU A 410 -1.54 -6.33 -10.14
CA LEU A 410 -1.63 -6.13 -11.57
C LEU A 410 -1.02 -7.30 -12.34
N ASP A 411 -1.68 -7.74 -13.41
CA ASP A 411 -1.29 -8.97 -14.11
C ASP A 411 0.12 -8.91 -14.68
N ALA A 412 0.48 -7.88 -15.45
CA ALA A 412 1.80 -7.78 -16.09
C ALA A 412 2.95 -7.65 -15.08
N PRO A 413 2.93 -6.71 -14.09
CA PRO A 413 3.96 -6.67 -13.05
C PRO A 413 4.02 -7.95 -12.23
N SER A 414 2.86 -8.54 -11.91
CA SER A 414 2.79 -9.76 -11.12
C SER A 414 3.49 -10.93 -11.79
N GLN A 415 3.23 -11.14 -13.07
CA GLN A 415 3.87 -12.22 -13.85
C GLN A 415 5.39 -12.04 -13.97
N MET A 416 5.85 -10.79 -14.01
CA MET A 416 7.27 -10.48 -14.12
C MET A 416 8.04 -10.66 -12.82
N LEU A 417 7.43 -10.34 -11.69
CA LEU A 417 8.12 -10.16 -10.41
C LEU A 417 7.88 -11.28 -9.41
N PHE A 418 6.77 -12.01 -9.53
CA PHE A 418 6.33 -12.94 -8.50
C PHE A 418 5.97 -14.32 -9.05
N LYS A 419 6.16 -15.31 -8.19
CA LYS A 419 5.63 -16.67 -8.39
C LYS A 419 4.82 -17.06 -7.14
N PRO A 420 3.55 -16.64 -7.07
CA PRO A 420 2.74 -16.86 -5.87
C PRO A 420 2.63 -18.35 -5.53
N LEU A 421 2.67 -18.65 -4.24
CA LEU A 421 2.36 -19.98 -3.72
C LEU A 421 0.85 -20.10 -3.54
N GLY A 422 0.27 -21.18 -4.07
CA GLY A 422 -1.17 -21.45 -3.94
C GLY A 422 -1.47 -22.21 -2.65
N GLU A 423 -2.31 -21.65 -1.78
CA GLU A 423 -2.93 -22.34 -0.65
C GLU A 423 -4.36 -22.74 -1.03
N HIS A 424 -4.68 -24.02 -0.92
CA HIS A 424 -5.94 -24.57 -1.38
C HIS A 424 -6.92 -24.83 -0.23
N ALA A 425 -8.16 -24.38 -0.41
CA ALA A 425 -9.33 -24.89 0.27
C ALA A 425 -10.13 -25.78 -0.70
N PRO A 426 -10.79 -26.84 -0.22
CA PRO A 426 -11.60 -27.69 -1.08
C PRO A 426 -12.65 -26.88 -1.86
N ASP A 427 -12.75 -27.13 -3.16
CA ASP A 427 -13.75 -26.52 -4.05
C ASP A 427 -13.74 -24.97 -4.09
N LYS A 428 -12.66 -24.33 -3.69
CA LYS A 428 -12.47 -22.87 -3.75
C LYS A 428 -11.29 -22.49 -4.63
N PRO A 429 -11.29 -21.27 -5.20
CA PRO A 429 -10.08 -20.72 -5.82
C PRO A 429 -8.92 -20.75 -4.82
N PRO A 430 -7.69 -21.04 -5.27
CA PRO A 430 -6.53 -20.99 -4.39
C PRO A 430 -6.36 -19.57 -3.84
N VAL A 431 -5.97 -19.49 -2.57
CA VAL A 431 -5.43 -18.27 -2.00
C VAL A 431 -3.96 -18.20 -2.41
N GLU A 432 -3.59 -17.16 -3.13
CA GLU A 432 -2.23 -16.93 -3.58
C GLU A 432 -1.45 -16.17 -2.50
N VAL A 433 -0.28 -16.67 -2.12
CA VAL A 433 0.58 -16.05 -1.10
C VAL A 433 1.91 -15.64 -1.73
N ILE A 434 2.35 -14.42 -1.42
CA ILE A 434 3.64 -13.87 -1.85
C ILE A 434 4.43 -13.50 -0.59
N GLY A 435 5.38 -14.36 -0.22
CA GLY A 435 6.40 -14.12 0.80
C GLY A 435 7.74 -13.76 0.16
N ALA A 436 8.84 -13.98 0.88
CA ALA A 436 10.18 -13.64 0.39
C ALA A 436 10.60 -14.47 -0.83
N GLU A 437 10.29 -15.77 -0.83
CA GLU A 437 10.73 -16.71 -1.88
C GLU A 437 9.91 -16.54 -3.16
N GLU A 438 8.69 -16.06 -3.04
CA GLU A 438 7.79 -15.79 -4.16
C GLU A 438 8.14 -14.48 -4.90
N VAL A 439 8.99 -13.63 -4.33
CA VAL A 439 9.60 -12.49 -5.04
C VAL A 439 10.79 -13.00 -5.86
N THR A 440 10.54 -13.38 -7.10
CA THR A 440 11.55 -14.00 -7.97
C THR A 440 12.58 -13.03 -8.51
N SER A 441 12.24 -11.74 -8.56
CA SER A 441 13.09 -10.69 -9.15
C SER A 441 13.10 -9.44 -8.27
N PRO A 442 13.72 -9.48 -7.06
CA PRO A 442 13.69 -8.36 -6.12
C PRO A 442 14.37 -7.09 -6.64
N ASP A 443 15.45 -7.22 -7.42
CA ASP A 443 16.11 -6.08 -8.05
C ASP A 443 15.21 -5.44 -9.11
N ALA A 444 14.55 -6.23 -9.93
CA ALA A 444 13.58 -5.73 -10.90
C ALA A 444 12.40 -5.04 -10.21
N ALA A 445 11.92 -5.56 -9.07
CA ALA A 445 10.86 -4.91 -8.29
C ALA A 445 11.31 -3.52 -7.78
N ARG A 446 12.51 -3.41 -7.20
CA ARG A 446 13.09 -2.13 -6.76
C ARG A 446 13.24 -1.15 -7.92
N THR A 447 13.84 -1.60 -9.01
CA THR A 447 14.07 -0.79 -10.21
C THR A 447 12.75 -0.31 -10.81
N LEU A 448 11.73 -1.16 -10.85
CA LEU A 448 10.42 -0.82 -11.40
C LEU A 448 9.68 0.20 -10.51
N MET A 449 9.68 0.01 -9.19
CA MET A 449 9.09 0.98 -8.25
C MET A 449 9.76 2.36 -8.41
N ALA A 450 11.08 2.39 -8.54
CA ALA A 450 11.83 3.63 -8.76
C ALA A 450 11.48 4.29 -10.11
N ALA A 451 11.45 3.51 -11.19
CA ALA A 451 11.15 4.00 -12.53
C ALA A 451 9.73 4.58 -12.65
N LEU A 452 8.73 3.85 -12.14
CA LEU A 452 7.33 4.30 -12.12
C LEU A 452 7.18 5.60 -11.32
N SER A 453 7.80 5.67 -10.14
CA SER A 453 7.71 6.84 -9.27
C SER A 453 8.43 8.06 -9.87
N LYS A 454 9.62 7.89 -10.43
CA LYS A 454 10.35 8.98 -11.12
C LYS A 454 9.54 9.55 -12.28
N LEU A 455 8.99 8.69 -13.14
CA LEU A 455 8.20 9.13 -14.28
C LEU A 455 6.92 9.86 -13.86
N ALA A 456 6.25 9.35 -12.82
CA ALA A 456 5.03 9.97 -12.31
C ALA A 456 5.27 11.38 -11.77
N LEU A 457 6.44 11.61 -11.13
CA LEU A 457 6.83 12.91 -10.56
C LEU A 457 7.59 13.80 -11.53
N ALA A 458 7.97 13.30 -12.72
CA ALA A 458 8.55 14.13 -13.74
C ALA A 458 7.55 15.24 -14.10
N THR A 459 7.86 16.48 -13.73
CA THR A 459 7.10 17.64 -14.17
C THR A 459 7.20 17.72 -15.69
N GLU A 460 6.07 17.87 -16.38
CA GLU A 460 6.09 18.30 -17.77
C GLU A 460 6.78 19.66 -17.80
N ILE A 461 8.03 19.68 -18.25
CA ILE A 461 8.72 20.95 -18.48
C ILE A 461 7.94 21.68 -19.57
N GLY A 462 7.06 22.57 -19.11
CA GLY A 462 6.60 23.73 -19.86
C GLY A 462 5.89 23.48 -21.21
N TYR A 463 4.58 23.17 -21.15
CA TYR A 463 3.64 23.65 -22.18
C TYR A 463 2.62 24.59 -21.50
N GLY A 464 3.03 25.82 -21.31
CA GLY A 464 2.07 26.79 -20.74
C GLY A 464 2.67 28.14 -20.34
N ALA A 465 3.51 28.70 -21.17
CA ALA A 465 3.80 30.13 -21.14
C ALA A 465 4.20 30.58 -22.55
N ARG A 466 3.23 30.72 -23.41
CA ARG A 466 3.24 31.69 -24.53
C ARG A 466 1.83 32.27 -24.70
#